data_4877c5d409e44d9bc0925aef3e304ba4
#
_entry.id   4877c5d409e44d9bc0925aef3e304ba4
#
_cell.length_a   1.000
_cell.length_b   1.000
_cell.length_c   1.000
_cell.angle_alpha   90.00
_cell.angle_beta   90.00
_cell.angle_gamma   90.00
#
_symmetry.space_group_name_H-M   'P 1'
#
loop_
_entity.id
_entity.type
_entity.pdbx_description
1 polymer ?
#
loop_
_entity_poly.entity_id
_entity_poly.type
_entity_poly.pdbx_seq_one_letter_code
_entity_poly.pdbx_strand_id
1 'polypeptide(L)'
;SNPLTWLFSVLGSVICRTNVPLFLMITGALLLDRKETVKEIYRKRVFRIAVVLFIFSAFYYGVSIIRHKNTGYSVMDFLMGFLEGSVQESFWYLYLYLGILMLLPFFRKLVQSLEDREFGYLILLQLFWSVGVPIAGKATGVEISSYLYQVNIYFFYVMAGYFLEVRIPAEKVTGRHIAAMIGCISFGLAVAVGMIAWDYFRSGKYDPFCIGILTPVFSLGIFFCIRWIFTGYFLPRRAEALVLYIGNCVFGIYLLEQLARIQLLPLYLYLTEKTVGIFACTCYVIGGFSLALLYTVVLKHVPGIRKLL
;
A
#
# COMPACT_ATOMS: atom_id res chain seq x y z
N SER A 1 22.99 -18.06 0.20
CA SER A 1 22.78 -16.61 0.05
C SER A 1 23.48 -15.87 1.18
N ASN A 2 24.07 -14.70 0.91
CA ASN A 2 24.74 -13.89 1.91
C ASN A 2 23.71 -13.44 2.97
N PRO A 3 23.99 -13.56 4.30
CA PRO A 3 23.08 -13.15 5.37
C PRO A 3 22.57 -11.70 5.25
N LEU A 4 23.43 -10.80 4.75
CA LEU A 4 23.05 -9.41 4.51
C LEU A 4 22.00 -9.28 3.42
N THR A 5 22.11 -10.04 2.33
CA THR A 5 21.11 -10.07 1.24
C THR A 5 19.77 -10.57 1.74
N TRP A 6 19.78 -11.59 2.58
CA TRP A 6 18.58 -12.15 3.19
C TRP A 6 17.88 -11.12 4.11
N LEU A 7 18.62 -10.51 5.01
CA LEU A 7 18.08 -9.47 5.92
C LEU A 7 17.50 -8.28 5.13
N PHE A 8 18.21 -7.82 4.10
CA PHE A 8 17.74 -6.74 3.23
C PHE A 8 16.43 -7.12 2.52
N SER A 9 16.29 -8.35 2.06
CA SER A 9 15.09 -8.86 1.42
C SER A 9 13.90 -8.89 2.39
N VAL A 10 14.13 -9.29 3.65
CA VAL A 10 13.09 -9.29 4.69
C VAL A 10 12.62 -7.87 4.99
N LEU A 11 13.56 -6.94 5.22
CA LEU A 11 13.24 -5.52 5.47
C LEU A 11 12.50 -4.89 4.29
N GLY A 12 12.96 -5.14 3.07
CA GLY A 12 12.29 -4.70 1.84
C GLY A 12 10.86 -5.24 1.73
N SER A 13 10.64 -6.50 2.07
CA SER A 13 9.32 -7.12 2.08
C SER A 13 8.36 -6.48 3.08
N VAL A 14 8.83 -6.10 4.27
CA VAL A 14 8.03 -5.37 5.27
C VAL A 14 7.60 -4.01 4.71
N ILE A 15 8.54 -3.24 4.17
CA ILE A 15 8.26 -1.92 3.60
C ILE A 15 7.26 -2.04 2.44
N CYS A 16 7.48 -2.97 1.51
CA CYS A 16 6.60 -3.15 0.36
C CYS A 16 5.17 -3.56 0.77
N ARG A 17 5.00 -4.38 1.78
CA ARG A 17 3.67 -4.82 2.24
C ARG A 17 2.88 -3.74 2.98
N THR A 18 3.54 -2.77 3.58
CA THR A 18 2.87 -1.67 4.31
C THR A 18 2.37 -0.54 3.38
N ASN A 19 2.75 -0.52 2.12
CA ASN A 19 2.39 0.56 1.19
C ASN A 19 0.87 0.74 1.05
N VAL A 20 0.14 -0.32 0.70
CA VAL A 20 -1.33 -0.27 0.52
C VAL A 20 -2.05 0.10 1.83
N PRO A 21 -1.76 -0.55 2.97
CA PRO A 21 -2.26 -0.11 4.27
C PRO A 21 -2.06 1.37 4.55
N LEU A 22 -0.86 1.89 4.34
CA LEU A 22 -0.54 3.30 4.59
C LEU A 22 -1.37 4.23 3.68
N PHE A 23 -1.53 3.92 2.40
CA PHE A 23 -2.39 4.69 1.49
C PHE A 23 -3.85 4.69 1.95
N LEU A 24 -4.36 3.56 2.44
CA LEU A 24 -5.71 3.46 2.97
C LEU A 24 -5.88 4.25 4.27
N MET A 25 -4.88 4.21 5.15
CA MET A 25 -4.87 5.01 6.39
C MET A 25 -4.85 6.51 6.08
N ILE A 26 -4.03 6.96 5.12
CA ILE A 26 -4.02 8.34 4.62
C ILE A 26 -5.39 8.71 4.05
N THR A 27 -6.03 7.81 3.30
CA THR A 27 -7.38 8.03 2.78
C THR A 27 -8.39 8.26 3.91
N GLY A 28 -8.34 7.44 4.94
CA GLY A 28 -9.18 7.59 6.13
C GLY A 28 -8.96 8.92 6.85
N ALA A 29 -7.68 9.25 7.11
CA ALA A 29 -7.27 10.49 7.75
C ALA A 29 -7.75 11.75 7.01
N LEU A 30 -7.66 11.74 5.68
CA LEU A 30 -7.97 12.91 4.85
C LEU A 30 -9.44 13.03 4.45
N LEU A 31 -10.16 11.91 4.35
CA LEU A 31 -11.49 11.91 3.75
C LEU A 31 -12.64 11.67 4.73
N LEU A 32 -12.43 10.97 5.83
CA LEU A 32 -13.55 10.61 6.72
C LEU A 32 -14.09 11.81 7.53
N ASP A 33 -13.25 12.79 7.84
CA ASP A 33 -13.67 14.00 8.54
C ASP A 33 -14.34 15.05 7.65
N ARG A 34 -14.27 14.88 6.32
CA ARG A 34 -14.80 15.87 5.39
C ARG A 34 -16.33 15.85 5.31
N LYS A 35 -16.93 17.03 5.27
CA LYS A 35 -18.38 17.21 5.07
C LYS A 35 -18.67 17.32 3.56
N GLU A 36 -18.66 16.21 2.85
CA GLU A 36 -19.02 16.15 1.43
C GLU A 36 -20.31 15.35 1.25
N THR A 37 -21.19 15.80 0.38
CA THR A 37 -22.41 15.07 0.02
C THR A 37 -22.07 13.83 -0.84
N VAL A 38 -22.96 12.85 -0.87
CA VAL A 38 -22.81 11.65 -1.72
C VAL A 38 -22.57 12.06 -3.18
N LYS A 39 -23.36 13.02 -3.69
CA LYS A 39 -23.22 13.52 -5.07
C LYS A 39 -21.85 14.12 -5.36
N GLU A 40 -21.27 14.83 -4.39
CA GLU A 40 -19.93 15.40 -4.53
C GLU A 40 -18.84 14.33 -4.54
N ILE A 41 -18.95 13.31 -3.69
CA ILE A 41 -18.02 12.17 -3.67
C ILE A 41 -18.02 11.48 -5.03
N TYR A 42 -19.22 11.14 -5.56
CA TYR A 42 -19.33 10.48 -6.85
C TYR A 42 -18.76 11.35 -7.98
N ARG A 43 -19.14 12.62 -8.06
CA ARG A 43 -18.71 13.52 -9.14
C ARG A 43 -17.21 13.84 -9.10
N LYS A 44 -16.65 14.11 -7.89
CA LYS A 44 -15.27 14.58 -7.75
C LYS A 44 -14.25 13.45 -7.62
N ARG A 45 -14.64 12.29 -7.05
CA ARG A 45 -13.72 11.21 -6.69
C ARG A 45 -13.98 9.93 -7.45
N VAL A 46 -15.18 9.33 -7.29
CA VAL A 46 -15.52 8.04 -7.91
C VAL A 46 -15.38 8.13 -9.44
N PHE A 47 -16.01 9.12 -10.05
CA PHE A 47 -15.96 9.31 -11.51
C PHE A 47 -14.52 9.54 -12.00
N ARG A 48 -13.72 10.37 -11.29
CA ARG A 48 -12.32 10.59 -11.65
C ARG A 48 -11.52 9.29 -11.65
N ILE A 49 -11.60 8.49 -10.58
CA ILE A 49 -10.86 7.24 -10.46
C ILE A 49 -11.35 6.21 -11.50
N ALA A 50 -12.66 6.12 -11.74
CA ALA A 50 -13.21 5.23 -12.76
C ALA A 50 -12.71 5.58 -14.17
N VAL A 51 -12.68 6.87 -14.53
CA VAL A 51 -12.14 7.34 -15.81
C VAL A 51 -10.66 7.05 -15.93
N VAL A 52 -9.87 7.32 -14.89
CA VAL A 52 -8.44 6.99 -14.86
C VAL A 52 -8.23 5.49 -15.04
N LEU A 53 -8.94 4.68 -14.29
CA LEU A 53 -8.85 3.22 -14.37
C LEU A 53 -9.15 2.73 -15.80
N PHE A 54 -10.20 3.25 -16.42
CA PHE A 54 -10.56 2.87 -17.79
C PHE A 54 -9.49 3.29 -18.80
N ILE A 55 -9.03 4.54 -18.77
CA ILE A 55 -8.04 5.07 -19.71
C ILE A 55 -6.71 4.30 -19.60
N PHE A 56 -6.22 4.09 -18.39
CA PHE A 56 -4.95 3.40 -18.19
C PHE A 56 -5.06 1.90 -18.43
N SER A 57 -6.20 1.27 -18.17
CA SER A 57 -6.44 -0.12 -18.60
C SER A 57 -6.43 -0.23 -20.12
N ALA A 58 -7.08 0.68 -20.84
CA ALA A 58 -7.02 0.70 -22.32
C ALA A 58 -5.59 0.92 -22.84
N PHE A 59 -4.84 1.82 -22.20
CA PHE A 59 -3.42 2.04 -22.52
C PHE A 59 -2.59 0.76 -22.34
N TYR A 60 -2.70 0.08 -21.21
CA TYR A 60 -1.94 -1.17 -20.98
C TYR A 60 -2.41 -2.32 -21.85
N TYR A 61 -3.69 -2.38 -22.18
CA TYR A 61 -4.20 -3.33 -23.17
C TYR A 61 -3.54 -3.09 -24.53
N GLY A 62 -3.45 -1.82 -24.98
CA GLY A 62 -2.70 -1.45 -26.19
C GLY A 62 -1.21 -1.82 -26.13
N VAL A 63 -0.55 -1.58 -24.99
CA VAL A 63 0.86 -2.00 -24.78
C VAL A 63 1.01 -3.52 -24.89
N SER A 64 0.06 -4.28 -24.35
CA SER A 64 0.11 -5.75 -24.42
C SER A 64 -0.10 -6.28 -25.84
N ILE A 65 -0.90 -5.61 -26.65
CA ILE A 65 -1.10 -5.88 -28.08
C ILE A 65 0.23 -5.69 -28.84
N ILE A 66 0.83 -4.49 -28.69
CA ILE A 66 2.09 -4.14 -29.38
C ILE A 66 3.22 -5.12 -29.04
N ARG A 67 3.23 -5.67 -27.84
CA ARG A 67 4.24 -6.65 -27.39
C ARG A 67 3.91 -8.10 -27.76
N HIS A 68 2.94 -8.33 -28.61
CA HIS A 68 2.48 -9.66 -29.04
C HIS A 68 2.12 -10.62 -27.88
N LYS A 69 1.74 -10.06 -26.74
CA LYS A 69 1.31 -10.86 -25.58
C LYS A 69 -0.13 -11.33 -25.70
N ASN A 70 -0.96 -10.65 -26.49
CA ASN A 70 -2.33 -11.01 -26.79
C ASN A 70 -2.47 -11.31 -28.29
N THR A 71 -3.02 -12.47 -28.63
CA THR A 71 -3.28 -12.90 -30.01
C THR A 71 -4.72 -12.59 -30.47
N GLY A 72 -5.61 -12.26 -29.56
CA GLY A 72 -7.00 -11.89 -29.84
C GLY A 72 -7.23 -10.40 -29.55
N TYR A 73 -7.48 -9.62 -30.58
CA TYR A 73 -7.75 -8.17 -30.47
C TYR A 73 -9.25 -7.92 -30.58
N SER A 74 -9.96 -8.05 -29.46
CA SER A 74 -11.39 -7.78 -29.42
C SER A 74 -11.71 -6.70 -28.39
N VAL A 75 -12.61 -5.81 -28.74
CA VAL A 75 -13.18 -4.86 -27.77
C VAL A 75 -13.85 -5.62 -26.62
N MET A 76 -14.45 -6.77 -26.93
CA MET A 76 -15.10 -7.61 -25.92
C MET A 76 -14.08 -8.18 -24.94
N ASP A 77 -12.91 -8.65 -25.40
CA ASP A 77 -11.84 -9.17 -24.53
C ASP A 77 -11.30 -8.06 -23.62
N PHE A 78 -11.16 -6.84 -24.15
CA PHE A 78 -10.80 -5.69 -23.30
C PHE A 78 -11.86 -5.43 -22.24
N LEU A 79 -13.15 -5.40 -22.60
CA LEU A 79 -14.22 -5.12 -21.65
C LEU A 79 -14.35 -6.21 -20.59
N MET A 80 -14.22 -7.48 -20.96
CA MET A 80 -14.19 -8.59 -20.01
C MET A 80 -13.00 -8.48 -19.07
N GLY A 81 -11.79 -8.32 -19.60
CA GLY A 81 -10.58 -8.16 -18.79
C GLY A 81 -10.62 -6.91 -17.89
N PHE A 82 -11.25 -5.83 -18.36
CA PHE A 82 -11.48 -4.65 -17.54
C PHE A 82 -12.42 -4.93 -16.36
N LEU A 83 -13.54 -5.63 -16.60
CA LEU A 83 -14.48 -5.98 -15.52
C LEU A 83 -13.89 -6.99 -14.53
N GLU A 84 -13.10 -7.93 -15.00
CA GLU A 84 -12.39 -8.90 -14.16
C GLU A 84 -11.18 -8.30 -13.41
N GLY A 85 -10.71 -7.11 -13.81
CA GLY A 85 -9.48 -6.52 -13.26
C GLY A 85 -8.21 -7.22 -13.75
N SER A 86 -8.29 -8.01 -14.83
CA SER A 86 -7.19 -8.84 -15.34
C SER A 86 -6.29 -8.15 -16.37
N VAL A 87 -6.67 -6.97 -16.89
CA VAL A 87 -5.88 -6.21 -17.88
C VAL A 87 -4.51 -5.83 -17.33
N GLN A 88 -4.46 -5.40 -16.07
CA GLN A 88 -3.23 -5.00 -15.41
C GLN A 88 -3.31 -5.37 -13.92
N GLU A 89 -2.48 -6.33 -13.49
CA GLU A 89 -2.49 -6.83 -12.12
C GLU A 89 -2.30 -5.72 -11.06
N SER A 90 -1.43 -4.75 -11.31
CA SER A 90 -1.18 -3.68 -10.33
C SER A 90 -2.41 -2.79 -10.08
N PHE A 91 -3.43 -2.84 -10.93
CA PHE A 91 -4.64 -2.02 -10.79
C PHE A 91 -5.67 -2.57 -9.81
N TRP A 92 -5.45 -3.77 -9.24
CA TRP A 92 -6.34 -4.30 -8.20
C TRP A 92 -6.61 -3.29 -7.07
N TYR A 93 -5.62 -2.46 -6.73
CA TYR A 93 -5.77 -1.42 -5.73
C TYR A 93 -6.73 -0.31 -6.17
N LEU A 94 -6.78 0.07 -7.45
CA LEU A 94 -7.73 1.06 -7.95
C LEU A 94 -9.18 0.55 -7.88
N TYR A 95 -9.41 -0.72 -8.17
CA TYR A 95 -10.73 -1.35 -8.00
C TYR A 95 -11.15 -1.35 -6.53
N LEU A 96 -10.24 -1.76 -5.64
CA LEU A 96 -10.47 -1.70 -4.19
C LEU A 96 -10.75 -0.26 -3.75
N TYR A 97 -9.93 0.69 -4.18
CA TYR A 97 -10.05 2.10 -3.81
C TYR A 97 -11.36 2.72 -4.31
N LEU A 98 -11.79 2.36 -5.51
CA LEU A 98 -13.08 2.75 -6.06
C LEU A 98 -14.23 2.27 -5.17
N GLY A 99 -14.21 1.00 -4.76
CA GLY A 99 -15.17 0.44 -3.82
C GLY A 99 -15.19 1.17 -2.47
N ILE A 100 -14.02 1.50 -1.92
CA ILE A 100 -13.89 2.26 -0.67
C ILE A 100 -14.49 3.68 -0.84
N LEU A 101 -14.23 4.36 -1.95
CA LEU A 101 -14.80 5.68 -2.22
C LEU A 101 -16.34 5.64 -2.31
N MET A 102 -16.91 4.59 -2.89
CA MET A 102 -18.36 4.41 -2.96
C MET A 102 -18.98 4.19 -1.58
N LEU A 103 -18.26 3.51 -0.68
CA LEU A 103 -18.69 3.25 0.70
C LEU A 103 -18.34 4.38 1.68
N LEU A 104 -17.59 5.39 1.25
CA LEU A 104 -17.13 6.50 2.09
C LEU A 104 -18.25 7.20 2.89
N PRO A 105 -19.47 7.46 2.33
CA PRO A 105 -20.54 8.08 3.10
C PRO A 105 -20.99 7.25 4.31
N PHE A 106 -20.97 5.92 4.18
CA PHE A 106 -21.33 5.00 5.26
C PHE A 106 -20.25 4.95 6.33
N PHE A 107 -18.97 4.89 5.93
CA PHE A 107 -17.84 4.95 6.84
C PHE A 107 -17.81 6.24 7.66
N ARG A 108 -18.14 7.38 7.04
CA ARG A 108 -18.25 8.66 7.75
C ARG A 108 -19.26 8.59 8.88
N LYS A 109 -20.45 8.06 8.62
CA LYS A 109 -21.48 7.89 9.65
C LYS A 109 -21.00 6.96 10.76
N LEU A 110 -20.38 5.83 10.38
CA LEU A 110 -19.87 4.85 11.32
C LEU A 110 -18.81 5.45 12.25
N VAL A 111 -17.77 6.10 11.72
CA VAL A 111 -16.69 6.66 12.55
C VAL A 111 -17.14 7.85 13.41
N GLN A 112 -18.18 8.55 13.00
CA GLN A 112 -18.75 9.65 13.79
C GLN A 112 -19.62 9.15 14.96
N SER A 113 -20.21 7.95 14.85
CA SER A 113 -21.01 7.33 15.91
C SER A 113 -20.19 6.53 16.91
N LEU A 114 -18.97 6.12 16.57
CA LEU A 114 -18.12 5.31 17.43
C LEU A 114 -17.43 6.16 18.51
N GLU A 115 -17.42 5.65 19.74
CA GLU A 115 -16.63 6.19 20.84
C GLU A 115 -15.16 5.73 20.75
N ASP A 116 -14.26 6.41 21.44
CA ASP A 116 -12.81 6.06 21.43
C ASP A 116 -12.53 4.65 21.98
N ARG A 117 -13.35 4.19 22.93
CA ARG A 117 -13.27 2.83 23.48
C ARG A 117 -13.66 1.77 22.44
N GLU A 118 -14.67 2.05 21.63
CA GLU A 118 -15.14 1.17 20.57
C GLU A 118 -14.12 1.06 19.44
N PHE A 119 -13.46 2.18 19.10
CA PHE A 119 -12.29 2.14 18.20
C PHE A 119 -11.16 1.29 18.76
N GLY A 120 -10.83 1.45 20.04
CA GLY A 120 -9.81 0.62 20.71
C GLY A 120 -10.17 -0.87 20.63
N TYR A 121 -11.44 -1.21 20.90
CA TYR A 121 -11.94 -2.58 20.76
C TYR A 121 -11.83 -3.09 19.33
N LEU A 122 -12.21 -2.30 18.33
CA LEU A 122 -12.10 -2.66 16.91
C LEU A 122 -10.65 -2.94 16.51
N ILE A 123 -9.69 -2.12 16.95
CA ILE A 123 -8.26 -2.30 16.68
C ILE A 123 -7.78 -3.62 17.33
N LEU A 124 -8.12 -3.86 18.59
CA LEU A 124 -7.72 -5.08 19.29
C LEU A 124 -8.34 -6.33 18.65
N LEU A 125 -9.62 -6.26 18.30
CA LEU A 125 -10.33 -7.34 17.63
C LEU A 125 -9.68 -7.67 16.28
N GLN A 126 -9.38 -6.65 15.49
CA GLN A 126 -8.74 -6.84 14.18
C GLN A 126 -7.32 -7.41 14.32
N LEU A 127 -6.53 -6.94 15.29
CA LEU A 127 -5.21 -7.49 15.56
C LEU A 127 -5.31 -8.95 16.05
N PHE A 128 -6.29 -9.24 16.91
CA PHE A 128 -6.54 -10.62 17.35
C PHE A 128 -6.82 -11.54 16.16
N TRP A 129 -7.74 -11.15 15.25
CA TRP A 129 -8.07 -11.95 14.08
C TRP A 129 -6.99 -12.02 13.03
N SER A 130 -6.32 -10.89 12.75
CA SER A 130 -5.33 -10.81 11.67
C SER A 130 -3.94 -11.30 12.08
N VAL A 131 -3.62 -11.27 13.36
CA VAL A 131 -2.28 -11.60 13.88
C VAL A 131 -2.35 -12.80 14.83
N GLY A 132 -3.18 -12.72 15.87
CA GLY A 132 -3.24 -13.74 16.93
C GLY A 132 -3.70 -15.09 16.41
N VAL A 133 -4.83 -15.12 15.68
CA VAL A 133 -5.41 -16.37 15.18
C VAL A 133 -4.50 -17.09 14.17
N PRO A 134 -3.92 -16.43 13.15
CA PRO A 134 -2.97 -17.10 12.25
C PRO A 134 -1.69 -17.62 12.95
N ILE A 135 -1.17 -16.89 13.93
CA ILE A 135 -0.01 -17.34 14.71
C ILE A 135 -0.38 -18.57 15.53
N ALA A 136 -1.54 -18.56 16.20
CA ALA A 136 -2.03 -19.72 16.96
C ALA A 136 -2.25 -20.92 16.05
N GLY A 137 -2.85 -20.75 14.88
CA GLY A 137 -3.03 -21.81 13.88
C GLY A 137 -1.70 -22.40 13.43
N LYS A 138 -0.70 -21.58 13.14
CA LYS A 138 0.63 -22.05 12.75
C LYS A 138 1.34 -22.79 13.89
N ALA A 139 1.17 -22.34 15.13
CA ALA A 139 1.79 -22.96 16.31
C ALA A 139 1.15 -24.31 16.68
N THR A 140 -0.17 -24.43 16.53
CA THR A 140 -0.92 -25.64 16.89
C THR A 140 -1.08 -26.64 15.75
N GLY A 141 -0.84 -26.21 14.50
CA GLY A 141 -1.12 -27.00 13.30
C GLY A 141 -2.61 -27.12 12.98
N VAL A 142 -3.49 -26.37 13.66
CA VAL A 142 -4.93 -26.38 13.45
C VAL A 142 -5.31 -25.28 12.46
N GLU A 143 -5.99 -25.65 11.38
CA GLU A 143 -6.58 -24.67 10.46
C GLU A 143 -7.84 -24.06 11.09
N ILE A 144 -7.71 -22.83 11.58
CA ILE A 144 -8.85 -22.08 12.12
C ILE A 144 -9.65 -21.50 10.95
N SER A 145 -10.98 -21.71 10.98
CA SER A 145 -11.87 -21.27 9.90
C SER A 145 -11.73 -19.78 9.59
N SER A 146 -11.42 -19.47 8.33
CA SER A 146 -11.31 -18.09 7.83
C SER A 146 -12.64 -17.32 7.88
N TYR A 147 -13.78 -18.00 7.96
CA TYR A 147 -15.09 -17.35 8.03
C TYR A 147 -15.30 -16.50 9.29
N LEU A 148 -14.57 -16.81 10.38
CA LEU A 148 -14.66 -16.05 11.63
C LEU A 148 -14.01 -14.65 11.54
N TYR A 149 -13.10 -14.40 10.59
CA TYR A 149 -12.33 -13.17 10.49
C TYR A 149 -12.31 -12.54 9.09
N GLN A 150 -13.34 -12.81 8.28
CA GLN A 150 -13.51 -12.17 6.97
C GLN A 150 -13.93 -10.70 7.06
N VAL A 151 -13.75 -10.02 8.20
CA VAL A 151 -13.87 -8.56 8.23
C VAL A 151 -12.77 -7.98 7.35
N ASN A 152 -13.17 -7.24 6.33
CA ASN A 152 -12.24 -6.74 5.33
C ASN A 152 -11.20 -5.82 5.97
N ILE A 153 -9.95 -6.28 6.04
CA ILE A 153 -8.82 -5.58 6.65
C ILE A 153 -8.57 -4.21 6.01
N TYR A 154 -8.95 -4.02 4.77
CA TYR A 154 -8.78 -2.73 4.08
C TYR A 154 -9.69 -1.64 4.66
N PHE A 155 -10.91 -2.00 5.09
CA PHE A 155 -11.79 -1.08 5.81
C PHE A 155 -11.23 -0.71 7.17
N PHE A 156 -10.64 -1.66 7.85
CA PHE A 156 -9.95 -1.42 9.12
C PHE A 156 -8.85 -0.37 8.96
N TYR A 157 -8.00 -0.44 7.92
CA TYR A 157 -6.96 0.55 7.69
C TYR A 157 -7.52 1.96 7.47
N VAL A 158 -8.61 2.09 6.71
CA VAL A 158 -9.27 3.38 6.50
C VAL A 158 -9.77 3.97 7.82
N MET A 159 -10.42 3.16 8.65
CA MET A 159 -10.93 3.59 9.96
C MET A 159 -9.79 3.89 10.94
N ALA A 160 -8.77 3.05 10.97
CA ALA A 160 -7.60 3.25 11.84
C ALA A 160 -6.84 4.54 11.50
N GLY A 161 -6.70 4.86 10.22
CA GLY A 161 -6.10 6.13 9.78
C GLY A 161 -6.86 7.35 10.29
N TYR A 162 -8.19 7.34 10.20
CA TYR A 162 -9.04 8.39 10.78
C TYR A 162 -8.85 8.48 12.30
N PHE A 163 -8.92 7.37 12.99
CA PHE A 163 -8.77 7.35 14.45
C PHE A 163 -7.44 7.93 14.90
N LEU A 164 -6.35 7.47 14.31
CA LEU A 164 -5.00 7.93 14.65
C LEU A 164 -4.79 9.43 14.32
N GLU A 165 -5.43 9.95 13.27
CA GLU A 165 -5.28 11.35 12.86
C GLU A 165 -6.19 12.30 13.61
N VAL A 166 -7.48 11.96 13.75
CA VAL A 166 -8.49 12.89 14.24
C VAL A 166 -8.76 12.72 15.74
N ARG A 167 -8.73 11.48 16.23
CA ARG A 167 -9.11 11.18 17.63
C ARG A 167 -7.92 11.21 18.59
N ILE A 168 -6.69 11.07 18.09
CA ILE A 168 -5.49 11.18 18.92
C ILE A 168 -4.82 12.52 18.63
N PRO A 169 -5.02 13.56 19.47
CA PRO A 169 -4.36 14.85 19.29
C PRO A 169 -2.84 14.70 19.40
N ALA A 170 -2.10 15.35 18.50
CA ALA A 170 -0.63 15.27 18.48
C ALA A 170 0.00 15.74 19.82
N GLU A 171 -0.66 16.68 20.50
CA GLU A 171 -0.24 17.22 21.79
C GLU A 171 -0.27 16.18 22.94
N LYS A 172 -1.12 15.15 22.82
CA LYS A 172 -1.20 14.04 23.79
C LYS A 172 -0.14 12.96 23.55
N VAL A 173 0.57 13.01 22.41
CA VAL A 173 1.60 12.05 22.08
C VAL A 173 2.89 12.44 22.79
N THR A 174 3.35 11.59 23.69
CA THR A 174 4.58 11.76 24.43
C THR A 174 5.70 10.87 23.85
N GLY A 175 6.95 11.18 24.13
CA GLY A 175 8.09 10.34 23.74
C GLY A 175 7.96 8.87 24.18
N ARG A 176 7.23 8.61 25.28
CA ARG A 176 6.92 7.25 25.76
C ARG A 176 6.03 6.47 24.77
N HIS A 177 5.01 7.12 24.20
CA HIS A 177 4.15 6.49 23.20
C HIS A 177 4.94 6.12 21.93
N ILE A 178 5.87 6.98 21.54
CA ILE A 178 6.73 6.75 20.37
C ILE A 178 7.69 5.61 20.63
N ALA A 179 8.36 5.63 21.79
CA ALA A 179 9.25 4.56 22.19
C ALA A 179 8.53 3.20 22.26
N ALA A 180 7.30 3.19 22.80
CA ALA A 180 6.44 2.00 22.81
C ALA A 180 6.12 1.52 21.39
N MET A 181 5.77 2.43 20.47
CA MET A 181 5.44 2.08 19.10
C MET A 181 6.66 1.57 18.32
N ILE A 182 7.81 2.21 18.47
CA ILE A 182 9.09 1.73 17.91
C ILE A 182 9.42 0.35 18.48
N GLY A 183 9.22 0.16 19.79
CA GLY A 183 9.38 -1.13 20.46
C GLY A 183 8.48 -2.22 19.85
N CYS A 184 7.21 -1.92 19.62
CA CYS A 184 6.26 -2.84 18.97
C CYS A 184 6.68 -3.20 17.54
N ILE A 185 7.13 -2.21 16.76
CA ILE A 185 7.63 -2.45 15.39
C ILE A 185 8.89 -3.34 15.44
N SER A 186 9.85 -3.00 16.31
CA SER A 186 11.10 -3.74 16.44
C SER A 186 10.87 -5.17 16.94
N PHE A 187 9.96 -5.35 17.90
CA PHE A 187 9.56 -6.67 18.38
C PHE A 187 8.89 -7.48 17.30
N GLY A 188 7.91 -6.89 16.60
CA GLY A 188 7.24 -7.54 15.47
C GLY A 188 8.23 -7.95 14.37
N LEU A 189 9.19 -7.09 14.06
CA LEU A 189 10.25 -7.39 13.09
C LEU A 189 11.16 -8.54 13.59
N ALA A 190 11.56 -8.54 14.85
CA ALA A 190 12.34 -9.62 15.42
C ALA A 190 11.60 -10.96 15.39
N VAL A 191 10.29 -10.95 15.69
CA VAL A 191 9.44 -12.14 15.59
C VAL A 191 9.35 -12.61 14.14
N ALA A 192 9.10 -11.72 13.18
CA ALA A 192 9.02 -12.07 11.76
C ALA A 192 10.33 -12.68 11.25
N VAL A 193 11.46 -12.05 11.55
CA VAL A 193 12.81 -12.55 11.20
C VAL A 193 13.06 -13.92 11.84
N GLY A 194 12.75 -14.07 13.13
CA GLY A 194 12.93 -15.32 13.85
C GLY A 194 12.11 -16.46 13.28
N MET A 195 10.84 -16.21 12.96
CA MET A 195 9.95 -17.22 12.37
C MET A 195 10.38 -17.60 10.95
N ILE A 196 10.78 -16.63 10.13
CA ILE A 196 11.28 -16.92 8.78
C ILE A 196 12.59 -17.72 8.85
N ALA A 197 13.50 -17.35 9.76
CA ALA A 197 14.73 -18.09 9.98
C ALA A 197 14.45 -19.52 10.43
N TRP A 198 13.54 -19.70 11.38
CA TRP A 198 13.12 -21.03 11.86
C TRP A 198 12.55 -21.89 10.73
N ASP A 199 11.64 -21.34 9.93
CA ASP A 199 11.06 -22.06 8.80
C ASP A 199 12.12 -22.42 7.74
N TYR A 200 13.06 -21.50 7.47
CA TYR A 200 14.17 -21.74 6.55
C TYR A 200 15.11 -22.85 7.02
N PHE A 201 15.49 -22.85 8.30
CA PHE A 201 16.34 -23.92 8.86
C PHE A 201 15.64 -25.27 8.90
N ARG A 202 14.31 -25.30 9.03
CA ARG A 202 13.55 -26.55 9.10
C ARG A 202 13.18 -27.11 7.74
N SER A 203 12.81 -26.28 6.78
CA SER A 203 12.25 -26.69 5.48
C SER A 203 13.12 -26.32 4.27
N GLY A 204 14.16 -25.52 4.45
CA GLY A 204 14.97 -24.95 3.36
C GLY A 204 14.21 -23.93 2.50
N LYS A 205 12.96 -23.60 2.85
CA LYS A 205 12.12 -22.69 2.08
C LYS A 205 11.95 -21.35 2.78
N TYR A 206 11.99 -20.28 1.99
CA TYR A 206 11.65 -18.94 2.45
C TYR A 206 10.13 -18.78 2.47
N ASP A 207 9.54 -18.60 3.66
CA ASP A 207 8.12 -18.33 3.81
C ASP A 207 7.90 -16.92 4.40
N PRO A 208 7.44 -15.96 3.59
CA PRO A 208 7.14 -14.59 4.05
C PRO A 208 5.79 -14.47 4.78
N PHE A 209 5.13 -15.55 5.09
CA PHE A 209 3.79 -15.58 5.71
C PHE A 209 3.70 -14.72 6.97
N CYS A 210 4.73 -14.82 7.84
CA CYS A 210 4.78 -14.06 9.09
C CYS A 210 4.83 -12.55 8.88
N ILE A 211 5.49 -12.08 7.81
CA ILE A 211 5.50 -10.66 7.46
C ILE A 211 4.09 -10.21 7.06
N GLY A 212 3.37 -11.04 6.32
CA GLY A 212 1.98 -10.76 5.92
C GLY A 212 1.05 -10.60 7.12
N ILE A 213 1.16 -11.50 8.08
CA ILE A 213 0.36 -11.49 9.32
C ILE A 213 0.64 -10.22 10.15
N LEU A 214 1.91 -9.81 10.28
CA LEU A 214 2.31 -8.66 11.09
C LEU A 214 2.15 -7.31 10.37
N THR A 215 1.74 -7.29 9.10
CA THR A 215 1.51 -6.07 8.32
C THR A 215 0.62 -5.05 9.03
N PRO A 216 -0.48 -5.40 9.71
CA PRO A 216 -1.29 -4.43 10.45
C PRO A 216 -0.51 -3.71 11.55
N VAL A 217 0.30 -4.44 12.31
CA VAL A 217 1.14 -3.89 13.38
C VAL A 217 2.15 -2.91 12.80
N PHE A 218 2.86 -3.32 11.76
CA PHE A 218 3.84 -2.45 11.08
C PHE A 218 3.19 -1.20 10.51
N SER A 219 2.04 -1.33 9.86
CA SER A 219 1.36 -0.20 9.21
C SER A 219 0.86 0.82 10.23
N LEU A 220 0.23 0.37 11.33
CA LEU A 220 -0.21 1.24 12.41
C LEU A 220 0.99 1.97 13.05
N GLY A 221 2.06 1.24 13.34
CA GLY A 221 3.26 1.80 13.96
C GLY A 221 3.97 2.81 13.06
N ILE A 222 4.16 2.48 11.78
CA ILE A 222 4.81 3.36 10.80
C ILE A 222 3.98 4.63 10.59
N PHE A 223 2.65 4.49 10.41
CA PHE A 223 1.77 5.64 10.24
C PHE A 223 1.84 6.59 11.44
N PHE A 224 1.77 6.03 12.66
CA PHE A 224 1.87 6.80 13.89
C PHE A 224 3.22 7.52 14.01
N CYS A 225 4.35 6.83 13.74
CA CYS A 225 5.68 7.41 13.81
C CYS A 225 5.87 8.52 12.77
N ILE A 226 5.45 8.30 11.53
CA ILE A 226 5.55 9.31 10.46
C ILE A 226 4.73 10.55 10.85
N ARG A 227 3.48 10.37 11.25
CA ARG A 227 2.64 11.48 11.68
C ARG A 227 3.29 12.31 12.77
N TRP A 228 3.85 11.66 13.78
CA TRP A 228 4.52 12.36 14.87
C TRP A 228 5.76 13.11 14.42
N ILE A 229 6.62 12.50 13.59
CA ILE A 229 7.82 13.15 13.05
C ILE A 229 7.44 14.44 12.32
N PHE A 230 6.40 14.38 11.47
CA PHE A 230 5.98 15.55 10.69
C PHE A 230 5.18 16.59 11.48
N THR A 231 4.61 16.25 12.64
CA THR A 231 3.97 17.23 13.54
C THR A 231 4.99 17.92 14.47
N GLY A 232 6.09 17.25 14.81
CA GLY A 232 7.09 17.75 15.77
C GLY A 232 8.32 18.39 15.13
N TYR A 233 8.61 18.10 13.87
CA TYR A 233 9.80 18.58 13.17
C TYR A 233 9.44 19.36 11.90
N PHE A 234 9.88 20.62 11.85
CA PHE A 234 9.78 21.41 10.63
C PHE A 234 10.86 20.96 9.64
N LEU A 235 10.43 20.48 8.48
CA LEU A 235 11.35 20.22 7.38
C LEU A 235 11.92 21.56 6.85
N PRO A 236 13.19 21.59 6.43
CA PRO A 236 13.73 22.70 5.69
C PRO A 236 12.87 22.97 4.45
N ARG A 237 12.59 24.24 4.12
CA ARG A 237 11.70 24.64 2.98
C ARG A 237 11.98 23.88 1.68
N ARG A 238 13.25 23.59 1.38
CA ARG A 238 13.64 22.84 0.17
C ARG A 238 13.20 21.38 0.23
N ALA A 239 13.36 20.73 1.39
CA ALA A 239 12.94 19.33 1.59
C ALA A 239 11.41 19.22 1.59
N GLU A 240 10.70 20.16 2.21
CA GLU A 240 9.24 20.23 2.19
C GLU A 240 8.72 20.39 0.74
N ALA A 241 9.29 21.32 -0.03
CA ALA A 241 8.93 21.52 -1.44
C ALA A 241 9.16 20.25 -2.29
N LEU A 242 10.26 19.53 -2.05
CA LEU A 242 10.56 18.27 -2.73
C LEU A 242 9.55 17.18 -2.38
N VAL A 243 9.24 17.00 -1.08
CA VAL A 243 8.24 16.03 -0.61
C VAL A 243 6.86 16.34 -1.20
N LEU A 244 6.44 17.59 -1.19
CA LEU A 244 5.17 18.01 -1.78
C LEU A 244 5.14 17.79 -3.31
N TYR A 245 6.24 18.08 -4.00
CA TYR A 245 6.35 17.85 -5.44
C TYR A 245 6.23 16.36 -5.79
N ILE A 246 6.98 15.50 -5.09
CA ILE A 246 6.91 14.04 -5.27
C ILE A 246 5.51 13.55 -4.87
N GLY A 247 4.98 14.00 -3.74
CA GLY A 247 3.65 13.66 -3.26
C GLY A 247 2.56 13.91 -4.29
N ASN A 248 2.63 15.06 -4.98
CA ASN A 248 1.73 15.39 -6.07
C ASN A 248 1.89 14.48 -7.31
N CYS A 249 3.01 13.79 -7.46
CA CYS A 249 3.28 12.87 -8.57
C CYS A 249 3.01 11.40 -8.24
N VAL A 250 2.81 11.04 -6.96
CA VAL A 250 2.70 9.64 -6.51
C VAL A 250 1.63 8.85 -7.27
N PHE A 251 0.48 9.46 -7.53
CA PHE A 251 -0.59 8.79 -8.26
C PHE A 251 -0.21 8.46 -9.70
N GLY A 252 0.44 9.39 -10.40
CA GLY A 252 0.96 9.15 -11.74
C GLY A 252 2.10 8.14 -11.76
N ILE A 253 3.00 8.19 -10.75
CA ILE A 253 4.06 7.20 -10.59
C ILE A 253 3.45 5.79 -10.45
N TYR A 254 2.45 5.61 -9.60
CA TYR A 254 1.74 4.35 -9.44
C TYR A 254 1.14 3.83 -10.76
N LEU A 255 0.53 4.70 -11.56
CA LEU A 255 -0.07 4.32 -12.84
C LEU A 255 0.96 3.91 -13.89
N LEU A 256 2.18 4.46 -13.84
CA LEU A 256 3.22 4.30 -14.86
C LEU A 256 4.40 3.44 -14.44
N GLU A 257 4.45 3.03 -13.16
CA GLU A 257 5.57 2.22 -12.66
C GLU A 257 5.77 0.92 -13.43
N GLN A 258 4.67 0.26 -13.82
CA GLN A 258 4.76 -1.01 -14.55
C GLN A 258 5.39 -0.81 -15.94
N LEU A 259 5.08 0.30 -16.61
CA LEU A 259 5.72 0.65 -17.88
C LEU A 259 7.23 0.86 -17.69
N ALA A 260 7.62 1.60 -16.66
CA ALA A 260 9.02 1.83 -16.31
C ALA A 260 9.73 0.51 -15.98
N ARG A 261 9.12 -0.35 -15.20
CA ARG A 261 9.65 -1.67 -14.83
C ARG A 261 9.89 -2.57 -16.06
N ILE A 262 8.93 -2.60 -16.98
CA ILE A 262 9.05 -3.37 -18.21
C ILE A 262 10.24 -2.91 -19.04
N GLN A 263 10.47 -1.60 -19.13
CA GLN A 263 11.57 -1.04 -19.91
C GLN A 263 12.94 -1.25 -19.26
N LEU A 264 13.00 -1.26 -17.94
CA LEU A 264 14.24 -1.48 -17.20
C LEU A 264 14.56 -2.97 -16.95
N LEU A 265 13.66 -3.87 -17.29
CA LEU A 265 13.86 -5.31 -17.09
C LEU A 265 15.12 -5.85 -17.76
N PRO A 266 15.47 -5.51 -19.03
CA PRO A 266 16.71 -5.97 -19.65
C PRO A 266 17.97 -5.49 -18.89
N LEU A 267 17.97 -4.25 -18.43
CA LEU A 267 19.06 -3.71 -17.62
C LEU A 267 19.18 -4.43 -16.27
N TYR A 268 18.05 -4.71 -15.62
CA TYR A 268 18.02 -5.47 -14.39
C TYR A 268 18.63 -6.87 -14.57
N LEU A 269 18.22 -7.60 -15.60
CA LEU A 269 18.74 -8.94 -15.89
C LEU A 269 20.26 -8.89 -16.14
N TYR A 270 20.73 -7.92 -16.92
CA TYR A 270 22.16 -7.71 -17.14
C TYR A 270 22.94 -7.44 -15.85
N LEU A 271 22.38 -6.58 -14.96
CA LEU A 271 23.02 -6.27 -13.69
C LEU A 271 23.06 -7.46 -12.73
N THR A 272 22.03 -8.32 -12.73
CA THR A 272 22.00 -9.50 -11.85
C THR A 272 23.09 -10.54 -12.22
N GLU A 273 23.50 -10.58 -13.49
CA GLU A 273 24.60 -11.44 -13.94
C GLU A 273 25.98 -10.88 -13.56
N LYS A 274 26.12 -9.57 -13.48
CA LYS A 274 27.42 -8.89 -13.31
C LYS A 274 27.68 -8.39 -11.90
N THR A 275 26.65 -8.24 -11.07
CA THR A 275 26.75 -7.60 -9.75
C THR A 275 26.05 -8.39 -8.66
N VAL A 276 26.18 -7.92 -7.42
CA VAL A 276 25.44 -8.48 -6.28
C VAL A 276 23.95 -8.14 -6.41
N GLY A 277 23.08 -9.12 -6.16
CA GLY A 277 21.63 -8.99 -6.33
C GLY A 277 21.00 -7.77 -5.61
N ILE A 278 21.53 -7.38 -4.43
CA ILE A 278 21.07 -6.16 -3.72
C ILE A 278 21.30 -4.92 -4.58
N PHE A 279 22.47 -4.79 -5.20
CA PHE A 279 22.80 -3.63 -6.03
C PHE A 279 21.89 -3.58 -7.26
N ALA A 280 21.72 -4.71 -7.94
CA ALA A 280 20.81 -4.80 -9.09
C ALA A 280 19.38 -4.45 -8.73
N CYS A 281 18.84 -4.97 -7.61
CA CYS A 281 17.51 -4.63 -7.10
C CYS A 281 17.38 -3.13 -6.76
N THR A 282 18.37 -2.57 -6.08
CA THR A 282 18.36 -1.15 -5.69
C THR A 282 18.35 -0.26 -6.95
N CYS A 283 19.21 -0.54 -7.92
CA CYS A 283 19.23 0.18 -9.19
C CYS A 283 17.90 0.06 -9.95
N TYR A 284 17.29 -1.12 -9.93
CA TYR A 284 16.00 -1.35 -10.59
C TYR A 284 14.86 -0.57 -9.94
N VAL A 285 14.80 -0.55 -8.60
CA VAL A 285 13.77 0.18 -7.84
C VAL A 285 13.93 1.70 -8.03
N ILE A 286 15.16 2.21 -7.84
CA ILE A 286 15.42 3.66 -7.99
C ILE A 286 15.22 4.09 -9.44
N GLY A 287 15.71 3.31 -10.40
CA GLY A 287 15.52 3.58 -11.81
C GLY A 287 14.05 3.56 -12.23
N GLY A 288 13.30 2.55 -11.78
CA GLY A 288 11.86 2.42 -12.03
C GLY A 288 11.07 3.60 -11.47
N PHE A 289 11.35 4.00 -10.22
CA PHE A 289 10.74 5.16 -9.60
C PHE A 289 11.06 6.46 -10.37
N SER A 290 12.34 6.68 -10.70
CA SER A 290 12.80 7.88 -11.40
C SER A 290 12.20 7.97 -12.80
N LEU A 291 12.12 6.86 -13.52
CA LEU A 291 11.53 6.81 -14.85
C LEU A 291 10.01 7.02 -14.82
N ALA A 292 9.31 6.41 -13.86
CA ALA A 292 7.88 6.63 -13.66
C ALA A 292 7.57 8.08 -13.23
N LEU A 293 8.43 8.68 -12.41
CA LEU A 293 8.34 10.11 -12.06
C LEU A 293 8.50 10.97 -13.31
N LEU A 294 9.51 10.71 -14.14
CA LEU A 294 9.74 11.42 -15.39
C LEU A 294 8.51 11.36 -16.31
N TYR A 295 7.97 10.16 -16.52
CA TYR A 295 6.74 9.97 -17.31
C TYR A 295 5.56 10.75 -16.73
N THR A 296 5.41 10.73 -15.40
CA THR A 296 4.34 11.49 -14.73
C THR A 296 4.50 12.99 -14.97
N VAL A 297 5.71 13.51 -14.83
CA VAL A 297 6.00 14.95 -15.07
C VAL A 297 5.69 15.31 -16.51
N VAL A 298 6.12 14.51 -17.48
CA VAL A 298 5.84 14.73 -18.91
C VAL A 298 4.32 14.72 -19.17
N LEU A 299 3.60 13.73 -18.66
CA LEU A 299 2.15 13.62 -18.86
C LEU A 299 1.36 14.76 -18.20
N LYS A 300 1.87 15.34 -17.11
CA LYS A 300 1.27 16.53 -16.50
C LYS A 300 1.31 17.78 -17.36
N HIS A 301 2.15 17.85 -18.39
CA HIS A 301 2.15 18.93 -19.37
C HIS A 301 1.05 18.78 -20.43
N VAL A 302 0.45 17.58 -20.54
CA VAL A 302 -0.66 17.34 -21.48
C VAL A 302 -1.98 17.83 -20.89
N PRO A 303 -2.68 18.83 -21.55
CA PRO A 303 -3.88 19.46 -21.05
C PRO A 303 -4.97 18.45 -20.77
N GLY A 304 -5.56 17.81 -20.35
CA GLY A 304 -6.56 16.79 -20.10
C GLY A 304 -6.06 15.74 -19.11
N ILE A 305 -4.89 15.18 -19.33
CA ILE A 305 -4.26 14.19 -18.45
C ILE A 305 -3.84 14.82 -17.12
N ARG A 306 -3.40 16.07 -17.11
CA ARG A 306 -3.08 16.82 -15.89
C ARG A 306 -4.21 16.84 -14.86
N LYS A 307 -5.47 16.87 -15.32
CA LYS A 307 -6.64 16.87 -14.41
C LYS A 307 -6.95 15.49 -13.84
N LEU A 308 -6.42 14.46 -14.45
CA LEU A 308 -6.60 13.07 -14.03
C LEU A 308 -5.50 12.62 -13.06
N LEU A 309 -4.27 13.06 -13.28
CA LEU A 309 -3.09 12.84 -12.42
C LEU A 309 -3.00 13.88 -11.28
#